data_51c00417bc739b76b78f2643ce112177
#
_entry.id   51c00417bc739b76b78f2643ce112177
#
_cell.length_a   1.000
_cell.length_b   1.000
_cell.length_c   1.000
_cell.angle_alpha   90.00
_cell.angle_beta   90.00
_cell.angle_gamma   90.00
#
_symmetry.space_group_name_H-M   'P 1'
#
loop_
_entity.id
_entity.type
_entity.pdbx_description
1 polymer ?
#
loop_
_entity_poly.entity_id
_entity_poly.type
_entity_poly.pdbx_seq_one_letter_code
_entity_poly.pdbx_strand_id
1 'polypeptide(L)'
;MKSMTQKAPAKVNLALDILGRREDGYHNMYMVMQSISLCDTVGVREADADFQLHTGGDFIPAGKKTLEQRAAEAFFQRIRRPMPGLEVTLEKVTPAYAGLGGGSADVAALLRILRDAYAPDLPTEELEKIGFTVGSDMPFCVRGGTALAEGRGEILTEKKD
;
A
#
# COMPACT_ATOMS: atom_id res chain seq x y z
N MET A 1 7.80 16.50 -10.10
CA MET A 1 7.72 16.72 -8.62
C MET A 1 9.11 16.75 -8.00
N LYS A 2 9.29 17.42 -6.84
CA LYS A 2 10.52 17.23 -6.04
C LYS A 2 10.54 15.80 -5.50
N SER A 3 11.74 15.27 -5.24
CA SER A 3 11.89 13.97 -4.58
C SER A 3 11.18 14.00 -3.21
N MET A 4 10.36 13.00 -2.95
CA MET A 4 9.63 12.82 -1.70
C MET A 4 9.91 11.44 -1.12
N THR A 5 9.93 11.35 0.21
CA THR A 5 10.21 10.11 0.93
C THR A 5 9.22 9.94 2.08
N GLN A 6 8.73 8.73 2.27
CA GLN A 6 7.86 8.37 3.39
C GLN A 6 8.24 7.03 4.02
N LYS A 7 7.91 6.86 5.28
CA LYS A 7 8.01 5.59 5.99
C LYS A 7 6.82 4.69 5.63
N ALA A 8 7.11 3.40 5.52
CA ALA A 8 6.16 2.34 5.22
C ALA A 8 6.09 1.35 6.41
N PRO A 9 5.32 1.67 7.48
CA PRO A 9 5.23 0.83 8.66
C PRO A 9 4.62 -0.53 8.34
N ALA A 10 5.26 -1.59 8.82
CA ALA A 10 4.72 -2.93 8.80
C ALA A 10 3.49 -3.05 9.71
N LYS A 11 2.74 -4.13 9.59
CA LYS A 11 1.56 -4.42 10.41
C LYS A 11 1.65 -5.80 11.05
N VAL A 12 0.94 -5.96 12.15
CA VAL A 12 0.64 -7.26 12.75
C VAL A 12 -0.87 -7.41 12.91
N ASN A 13 -1.35 -8.64 12.96
CA ASN A 13 -2.70 -8.96 13.40
C ASN A 13 -2.62 -9.34 14.87
N LEU A 14 -3.17 -8.50 15.75
CA LEU A 14 -3.26 -8.79 17.20
C LEU A 14 -4.28 -9.87 17.48
N ALA A 15 -5.34 -9.92 16.68
CA ALA A 15 -6.36 -10.97 16.65
C ALA A 15 -6.80 -11.21 15.22
N LEU A 16 -7.13 -12.45 14.89
CA LEU A 16 -7.66 -12.84 13.59
C LEU A 16 -8.63 -13.99 13.79
N ASP A 17 -9.83 -13.84 13.27
CA ASP A 17 -10.86 -14.87 13.21
C ASP A 17 -11.39 -15.01 11.79
N ILE A 18 -11.69 -16.23 11.37
CA ILE A 18 -12.23 -16.55 10.04
C ILE A 18 -13.70 -16.92 10.23
N LEU A 19 -14.59 -16.03 9.83
CA LEU A 19 -16.03 -16.16 10.07
C LEU A 19 -16.73 -17.08 9.05
N GLY A 20 -16.09 -17.42 7.93
CA GLY A 20 -16.65 -18.30 6.93
C GLY A 20 -16.15 -18.01 5.51
N ARG A 21 -16.41 -18.95 4.61
CA ARG A 21 -16.07 -18.81 3.20
C ARG A 21 -17.15 -18.06 2.44
N ARG A 22 -16.74 -17.16 1.57
CA ARG A 22 -17.60 -16.36 0.69
C ARG A 22 -17.84 -17.09 -0.63
N GLU A 23 -18.88 -16.70 -1.35
CA GLU A 23 -19.17 -17.22 -2.69
C GLU A 23 -18.08 -16.87 -3.72
N ASP A 24 -17.35 -15.75 -3.52
CA ASP A 24 -16.23 -15.32 -4.34
C ASP A 24 -14.93 -16.08 -4.08
N GLY A 25 -14.96 -17.11 -3.20
CA GLY A 25 -13.83 -17.97 -2.86
C GLY A 25 -12.93 -17.43 -1.76
N TYR A 26 -13.10 -16.17 -1.35
CA TYR A 26 -12.41 -15.57 -0.21
C TYR A 26 -13.07 -15.93 1.12
N HIS A 27 -12.51 -15.46 2.22
CA HIS A 27 -13.07 -15.63 3.56
C HIS A 27 -13.48 -14.28 4.13
N ASN A 28 -14.59 -14.27 4.87
CA ASN A 28 -14.90 -13.17 5.77
C ASN A 28 -14.00 -13.29 6.99
N MET A 29 -13.30 -12.21 7.28
CA MET A 29 -12.33 -12.13 8.37
C MET A 29 -12.77 -11.08 9.38
N TYR A 30 -12.35 -11.26 10.61
CA TYR A 30 -12.50 -10.30 11.69
C TYR A 30 -11.12 -10.15 12.35
N MET A 31 -10.49 -9.00 12.18
CA MET A 31 -9.10 -8.82 12.56
C MET A 31 -8.93 -7.53 13.35
N VAL A 32 -8.05 -7.56 14.34
CA VAL A 32 -7.49 -6.34 14.91
C VAL A 32 -6.09 -6.17 14.37
N MET A 33 -5.92 -5.17 13.52
CA MET A 33 -4.65 -4.86 12.86
C MET A 33 -3.97 -3.69 13.56
N GLN A 34 -2.64 -3.77 13.69
CA GLN A 34 -1.80 -2.77 14.34
C GLN A 34 -0.57 -2.45 13.48
N SER A 35 -0.35 -1.16 13.20
CA SER A 35 0.93 -0.70 12.65
C SER A 35 2.03 -0.80 13.70
N ILE A 36 3.23 -1.19 13.28
CA ILE A 36 4.39 -1.31 14.16
C ILE A 36 5.54 -0.40 13.72
N SER A 37 6.53 -0.20 14.57
CA SER A 37 7.67 0.68 14.30
C SER A 37 8.67 0.12 13.28
N LEU A 38 8.65 -1.20 13.01
CA LEU A 38 9.41 -1.77 11.91
C LEU A 38 8.89 -1.21 10.59
N CYS A 39 9.73 -0.53 9.82
CA CYS A 39 9.28 0.14 8.61
C CYS A 39 10.34 0.17 7.52
N ASP A 40 9.88 0.04 6.29
CA ASP A 40 10.65 0.34 5.10
C ASP A 40 10.64 1.85 4.82
N THR A 41 11.43 2.28 3.84
CA THR A 41 11.43 3.66 3.37
C THR A 41 11.16 3.67 1.87
N VAL A 42 10.19 4.48 1.45
CA VAL A 42 9.80 4.63 0.04
C VAL A 42 10.17 6.03 -0.43
N GLY A 43 11.00 6.11 -1.46
CA GLY A 43 11.34 7.35 -2.15
C GLY A 43 10.69 7.40 -3.53
N VAL A 44 10.22 8.58 -3.96
CA VAL A 44 9.62 8.78 -5.28
C VAL A 44 10.12 10.09 -5.87
N ARG A 45 10.52 10.06 -7.14
CA ARG A 45 10.80 11.25 -7.94
C ARG A 45 10.27 11.09 -9.36
N GLU A 46 10.01 12.19 -10.04
CA GLU A 46 9.77 12.15 -11.49
C GLU A 46 11.06 11.81 -12.24
N ALA A 47 10.90 11.09 -13.34
CA ALA A 47 11.97 10.68 -14.23
C ALA A 47 11.56 10.89 -15.69
N ASP A 48 12.55 11.01 -16.58
CA ASP A 48 12.31 11.12 -18.03
C ASP A 48 11.94 9.77 -18.68
N ALA A 49 12.16 8.67 -17.97
CA ALA A 49 11.81 7.32 -18.40
C ALA A 49 10.46 6.88 -17.80
N ASP A 50 9.91 5.78 -18.33
CA ASP A 50 8.74 5.12 -17.76
C ASP A 50 8.95 4.73 -16.28
N PHE A 51 7.95 4.11 -15.68
CA PHE A 51 8.00 3.67 -14.29
C PHE A 51 9.21 2.75 -14.02
N GLN A 52 10.03 3.14 -13.05
CA GLN A 52 11.20 2.38 -12.60
C GLN A 52 11.09 2.09 -11.11
N LEU A 53 11.43 0.86 -10.71
CA LEU A 53 11.48 0.43 -9.31
C LEU A 53 12.88 -0.04 -8.97
N HIS A 54 13.46 0.56 -7.94
CA HIS A 54 14.76 0.19 -7.37
C HIS A 54 14.58 -0.38 -5.97
N THR A 55 15.02 -1.61 -5.78
CA THR A 55 15.06 -2.28 -4.48
C THR A 55 16.50 -2.70 -4.17
N GLY A 56 16.84 -2.75 -2.91
CA GLY A 56 18.20 -3.07 -2.45
C GLY A 56 18.64 -4.53 -2.66
N GLY A 57 18.38 -5.11 -3.82
CA GLY A 57 18.94 -6.41 -4.23
C GLY A 57 17.96 -7.52 -4.52
N ASP A 58 16.65 -7.28 -4.49
CA ASP A 58 15.68 -8.34 -4.70
C ASP A 58 15.00 -8.29 -6.07
N PHE A 59 14.71 -9.50 -6.53
CA PHE A 59 14.18 -9.91 -7.79
C PHE A 59 12.87 -9.19 -8.15
N ILE A 60 12.91 -8.35 -9.17
CA ILE A 60 11.72 -7.88 -9.87
C ILE A 60 11.47 -8.85 -11.02
N PRO A 61 10.35 -9.61 -11.06
CA PRO A 61 10.07 -10.53 -12.13
C PRO A 61 10.05 -9.81 -13.48
N ALA A 62 10.89 -10.23 -14.41
CA ALA A 62 10.92 -9.66 -15.76
C ALA A 62 9.54 -9.83 -16.41
N GLY A 63 9.02 -8.76 -17.04
CA GLY A 63 7.81 -8.79 -17.85
C GLY A 63 6.47 -8.71 -17.09
N LYS A 64 6.47 -8.60 -15.76
CA LYS A 64 5.25 -8.37 -14.97
C LYS A 64 5.30 -7.00 -14.30
N LYS A 65 4.17 -6.30 -14.31
CA LYS A 65 4.02 -5.06 -13.53
C LYS A 65 4.11 -5.37 -12.04
N THR A 66 4.90 -4.60 -11.33
CA THR A 66 5.00 -4.70 -9.87
C THR A 66 3.72 -4.18 -9.18
N LEU A 67 3.57 -4.43 -7.89
CA LEU A 67 2.44 -3.91 -7.11
C LEU A 67 2.46 -2.38 -7.10
N GLU A 68 3.65 -1.79 -6.97
CA GLU A 68 3.88 -0.34 -6.96
C GLU A 68 3.47 0.29 -8.29
N GLN A 69 3.86 -0.30 -9.41
CA GLN A 69 3.47 0.19 -10.74
C GLN A 69 1.95 0.13 -10.94
N ARG A 70 1.32 -0.99 -10.56
CA ARG A 70 -0.14 -1.14 -10.66
C ARG A 70 -0.87 -0.12 -9.80
N ALA A 71 -0.38 0.15 -8.60
CA ALA A 71 -0.95 1.14 -7.70
C ALA A 71 -0.79 2.57 -8.25
N ALA A 72 0.37 2.91 -8.79
CA ALA A 72 0.60 4.21 -9.41
C ALA A 72 -0.34 4.41 -10.62
N GLU A 73 -0.45 3.43 -11.50
CA GLU A 73 -1.39 3.48 -12.64
C GLU A 73 -2.83 3.68 -12.19
N ALA A 74 -3.30 2.92 -11.17
CA ALA A 74 -4.64 3.05 -10.62
C ALA A 74 -4.88 4.44 -9.99
N PHE A 75 -3.86 4.99 -9.31
CA PHE A 75 -3.92 6.34 -8.75
C PHE A 75 -4.12 7.39 -9.86
N PHE A 76 -3.27 7.40 -10.88
CA PHE A 76 -3.35 8.38 -11.97
C PHE A 76 -4.63 8.23 -12.79
N GLN A 77 -5.11 7.00 -12.98
CA GLN A 77 -6.43 6.74 -13.58
C GLN A 77 -7.56 7.37 -12.73
N ARG A 78 -7.51 7.22 -11.41
CA ARG A 78 -8.51 7.76 -10.49
C ARG A 78 -8.58 9.28 -10.53
N ILE A 79 -7.44 9.96 -10.58
CA ILE A 79 -7.37 11.43 -10.66
C ILE A 79 -7.49 11.97 -12.10
N ARG A 80 -7.69 11.09 -13.09
CA ARG A 80 -7.85 11.41 -14.52
C ARG A 80 -6.70 12.26 -15.07
N ARG A 81 -5.47 11.89 -14.71
CA ARG A 81 -4.23 12.50 -15.22
C ARG A 81 -3.34 11.45 -15.87
N PRO A 82 -2.58 11.80 -16.92
CA PRO A 82 -1.54 10.91 -17.41
C PRO A 82 -0.50 10.67 -16.32
N MET A 83 -0.05 9.44 -16.19
CA MET A 83 1.05 9.11 -15.28
C MET A 83 2.36 9.61 -15.88
N PRO A 84 3.13 10.44 -15.18
CA PRO A 84 4.48 10.79 -15.63
C PRO A 84 5.43 9.61 -15.46
N GLY A 85 6.63 9.72 -15.99
CA GLY A 85 7.72 8.82 -15.61
C GLY A 85 8.01 8.95 -14.11
N LEU A 86 8.11 7.82 -13.41
CA LEU A 86 8.36 7.77 -11.97
C LEU A 86 9.52 6.84 -11.68
N GLU A 87 10.41 7.29 -10.84
CA GLU A 87 11.42 6.45 -10.21
C GLU A 87 11.06 6.25 -8.74
N VAL A 88 10.86 5.00 -8.36
CA VAL A 88 10.51 4.58 -7.00
C VAL A 88 11.69 3.80 -6.43
N THR A 89 12.12 4.17 -5.23
CA THR A 89 13.20 3.50 -4.49
C THR A 89 12.64 2.90 -3.21
N LEU A 90 12.91 1.63 -2.94
CA LEU A 90 12.52 0.93 -1.72
C LEU A 90 13.77 0.55 -0.92
N GLU A 91 13.90 1.11 0.28
CA GLU A 91 14.86 0.67 1.30
C GLU A 91 14.15 -0.33 2.22
N LYS A 92 14.39 -1.62 1.97
CA LYS A 92 13.70 -2.72 2.65
C LYS A 92 14.36 -3.12 3.96
N VAL A 93 13.57 -3.11 5.03
CA VAL A 93 13.91 -3.60 6.38
C VAL A 93 12.95 -4.71 6.80
N THR A 94 11.68 -4.59 6.38
CA THR A 94 10.64 -5.58 6.66
C THR A 94 10.91 -6.86 5.89
N PRO A 95 11.01 -8.04 6.57
CA PRO A 95 11.23 -9.31 5.90
C PRO A 95 10.11 -9.65 4.91
N ALA A 96 10.49 -10.12 3.73
CA ALA A 96 9.54 -10.59 2.73
C ALA A 96 8.83 -11.86 3.22
N TYR A 97 7.56 -12.01 2.84
CA TYR A 97 6.73 -13.20 3.14
C TYR A 97 6.56 -13.54 4.63
N ALA A 98 6.85 -12.61 5.54
CA ALA A 98 6.73 -12.80 6.98
C ALA A 98 5.32 -12.52 7.56
N GLY A 99 4.33 -12.25 6.72
CA GLY A 99 2.98 -11.87 7.18
C GLY A 99 2.87 -10.44 7.75
N LEU A 100 3.93 -9.65 7.64
CA LEU A 100 4.04 -8.29 8.19
C LEU A 100 3.50 -7.20 7.26
N GLY A 101 2.99 -7.56 6.09
CA GLY A 101 2.39 -6.61 5.15
C GLY A 101 3.38 -5.63 4.52
N GLY A 102 4.70 -5.94 4.47
CA GLY A 102 5.73 -5.02 3.99
C GLY A 102 5.46 -4.48 2.59
N GLY A 103 5.17 -5.34 1.61
CA GLY A 103 4.84 -4.90 0.25
C GLY A 103 3.58 -4.03 0.18
N SER A 104 2.56 -4.32 1.00
CA SER A 104 1.36 -3.48 1.10
C SER A 104 1.67 -2.12 1.76
N ALA A 105 2.56 -2.09 2.73
CA ALA A 105 3.02 -0.86 3.37
C ALA A 105 3.82 0.02 2.39
N ASP A 106 4.69 -0.58 1.54
CA ASP A 106 5.43 0.14 0.51
C ASP A 106 4.49 0.80 -0.49
N VAL A 107 3.51 0.05 -0.99
CA VAL A 107 2.48 0.60 -1.89
C VAL A 107 1.67 1.70 -1.22
N ALA A 108 1.29 1.53 0.03
CA ALA A 108 0.56 2.54 0.79
C ALA A 108 1.37 3.84 0.94
N ALA A 109 2.68 3.74 1.22
CA ALA A 109 3.58 4.89 1.29
C ALA A 109 3.70 5.58 -0.09
N LEU A 110 3.86 4.80 -1.17
CA LEU A 110 3.83 5.32 -2.54
C LEU A 110 2.54 6.09 -2.82
N LEU A 111 1.38 5.52 -2.53
CA LEU A 111 0.08 6.17 -2.75
C LEU A 111 -0.05 7.48 -1.96
N ARG A 112 0.41 7.53 -0.71
CA ARG A 112 0.43 8.77 0.09
C ARG A 112 1.34 9.83 -0.52
N ILE A 113 2.54 9.45 -1.01
CA ILE A 113 3.45 10.38 -1.71
C ILE A 113 2.78 10.92 -2.98
N LEU A 114 2.16 10.06 -3.78
CA LEU A 114 1.47 10.47 -5.01
C LEU A 114 0.29 11.41 -4.71
N ARG A 115 -0.50 11.12 -3.67
CA ARG A 115 -1.57 12.02 -3.23
C ARG A 115 -1.00 13.39 -2.87
N ASP A 116 -0.01 13.44 -2.00
CA ASP A 116 0.56 14.70 -1.51
C ASP A 116 1.17 15.54 -2.64
N ALA A 117 1.68 14.88 -3.69
CA ALA A 117 2.29 15.55 -4.85
C ALA A 117 1.28 16.00 -5.92
N TYR A 118 0.24 15.21 -6.18
CA TYR A 118 -0.62 15.39 -7.36
C TYR A 118 -2.10 15.64 -7.07
N ALA A 119 -2.57 15.26 -5.89
CA ALA A 119 -3.97 15.38 -5.49
C ALA A 119 -4.11 15.52 -3.96
N PRO A 120 -3.57 16.59 -3.33
CA PRO A 120 -3.52 16.72 -1.87
C PRO A 120 -4.89 16.72 -1.21
N ASP A 121 -5.93 17.09 -1.95
CA ASP A 121 -7.32 17.11 -1.46
C ASP A 121 -8.04 15.75 -1.60
N LEU A 122 -7.37 14.71 -2.14
CA LEU A 122 -7.97 13.39 -2.29
C LEU A 122 -8.15 12.74 -0.90
N PRO A 123 -9.39 12.38 -0.51
CA PRO A 123 -9.67 11.77 0.79
C PRO A 123 -8.92 10.46 1.00
N THR A 124 -8.59 10.14 2.25
CA THR A 124 -7.91 8.89 2.61
C THR A 124 -8.71 7.66 2.17
N GLU A 125 -10.04 7.72 2.29
CA GLU A 125 -10.94 6.64 1.88
C GLU A 125 -10.88 6.34 0.37
N GLU A 126 -10.62 7.35 -0.44
CA GLU A 126 -10.40 7.14 -1.89
C GLU A 126 -9.04 6.49 -2.15
N LEU A 127 -8.03 6.86 -1.37
CA LEU A 127 -6.71 6.22 -1.44
C LEU A 127 -6.77 4.75 -1.01
N GLU A 128 -7.55 4.44 0.03
CA GLU A 128 -7.83 3.07 0.48
C GLU A 128 -8.49 2.23 -0.62
N LYS A 129 -9.48 2.80 -1.33
CA LYS A 129 -10.13 2.12 -2.47
C LYS A 129 -9.16 1.82 -3.59
N ILE A 130 -8.26 2.76 -3.92
CA ILE A 130 -7.19 2.53 -4.90
C ILE A 130 -6.30 1.37 -4.43
N GLY A 131 -5.85 1.42 -3.18
CA GLY A 131 -5.01 0.37 -2.59
C GLY A 131 -5.68 -1.01 -2.63
N PHE A 132 -6.98 -1.08 -2.31
CA PHE A 132 -7.73 -2.33 -2.32
C PHE A 132 -7.80 -3.01 -3.69
N THR A 133 -7.74 -2.26 -4.79
CA THR A 133 -7.68 -2.84 -6.15
C THR A 133 -6.41 -3.65 -6.39
N VAL A 134 -5.38 -3.41 -5.59
CA VAL A 134 -4.05 -4.04 -5.72
C VAL A 134 -3.82 -5.11 -4.65
N GLY A 135 -4.33 -4.90 -3.43
CA GLY A 135 -4.20 -5.88 -2.35
C GLY A 135 -5.07 -5.58 -1.13
N SER A 136 -5.47 -6.65 -0.43
CA SER A 136 -6.43 -6.57 0.69
C SER A 136 -5.90 -5.86 1.93
N ASP A 137 -4.60 -5.91 2.22
CA ASP A 137 -4.00 -5.25 3.39
C ASP A 137 -3.70 -3.76 3.13
N MET A 138 -3.75 -3.31 1.88
CA MET A 138 -3.37 -1.95 1.50
C MET A 138 -4.26 -0.86 2.11
N PRO A 139 -5.60 -1.02 2.22
CA PRO A 139 -6.43 -0.03 2.89
C PRO A 139 -5.96 0.25 4.32
N PHE A 140 -5.67 -0.80 5.10
CA PHE A 140 -5.12 -0.63 6.44
C PHE A 140 -3.76 0.07 6.43
N CYS A 141 -2.84 -0.34 5.54
CA CYS A 141 -1.52 0.28 5.43
C CYS A 141 -1.58 1.76 4.98
N VAL A 142 -2.61 2.15 4.23
CA VAL A 142 -2.88 3.56 3.89
C VAL A 142 -3.30 4.35 5.12
N ARG A 143 -4.19 3.80 5.93
CA ARG A 143 -4.73 4.43 7.15
C ARG A 143 -3.71 4.41 8.29
N GLY A 144 -3.14 3.25 8.58
CA GLY A 144 -2.25 3.01 9.72
C GLY A 144 -2.97 2.98 11.06
N GLY A 145 -2.18 3.01 12.15
CA GLY A 145 -2.69 3.01 13.52
C GLY A 145 -3.17 1.63 13.99
N THR A 146 -4.30 1.61 14.73
CA THR A 146 -5.01 0.42 15.17
C THR A 146 -6.39 0.42 14.56
N ALA A 147 -6.79 -0.66 13.90
CA ALA A 147 -8.11 -0.77 13.30
C ALA A 147 -8.67 -2.18 13.44
N LEU A 148 -10.00 -2.24 13.60
CA LEU A 148 -10.77 -3.42 13.32
C LEU A 148 -10.96 -3.53 11.81
N ALA A 149 -10.59 -4.66 11.24
CA ALA A 149 -10.75 -4.95 9.82
C ALA A 149 -11.69 -6.12 9.62
N GLU A 150 -12.70 -5.93 8.79
CA GLU A 150 -13.76 -6.89 8.49
C GLU A 150 -13.83 -7.14 6.97
N GLY A 151 -14.66 -8.12 6.58
CA GLY A 151 -14.77 -8.53 5.19
C GLY A 151 -13.50 -9.25 4.73
N ARG A 152 -12.85 -8.78 3.69
CA ARG A 152 -11.53 -9.25 3.22
C ARG A 152 -10.37 -8.43 3.82
N GLY A 153 -10.66 -7.49 4.74
CA GLY A 153 -9.76 -6.52 5.31
C GLY A 153 -10.00 -5.07 4.85
N GLU A 154 -11.01 -4.84 4.01
CA GLU A 154 -11.33 -3.53 3.43
C GLU A 154 -12.27 -2.68 4.28
N ILE A 155 -13.04 -3.29 5.17
CA ILE A 155 -13.96 -2.57 6.06
C ILE A 155 -13.20 -2.23 7.34
N LEU A 156 -12.77 -0.98 7.44
CA LEU A 156 -11.92 -0.53 8.53
C LEU A 156 -12.69 0.34 9.52
N THR A 157 -12.65 -0.05 10.78
CA THR A 157 -13.12 0.77 11.90
C THR A 157 -11.93 1.14 12.78
N GLU A 158 -11.57 2.43 12.77
CA GLU A 158 -10.45 2.93 13.58
C GLU A 158 -10.74 2.72 15.07
N LYS A 159 -9.77 2.23 15.80
CA LYS A 159 -9.79 2.17 17.26
C LYS A 159 -8.91 3.30 17.79
N LYS A 160 -9.57 4.23 18.48
CA LYS A 160 -8.87 5.26 19.27
C LYS A 160 -8.56 4.68 20.64
N ASP A 161 -7.35 4.93 21.09
CA ASP A 161 -6.91 4.60 22.45
C ASP A 161 -7.73 5.35 23.51
#